data_fe471ccced6083df5947ce6867f49cd7
#
_entry.id   fe471ccced6083df5947ce6867f49cd7
#
_cell.length_a   1.000
_cell.length_b   1.000
_cell.length_c   1.000
_cell.angle_alpha   90.00
_cell.angle_beta   90.00
_cell.angle_gamma   90.00
#
_symmetry.space_group_name_H-M   'P 1'
#
loop_
_entity.id
_entity.type
_entity.pdbx_description
1 polymer ?
#
loop_
_entity_poly.entity_id
_entity_poly.type
_entity_poly.pdbx_seq_one_letter_code
_entity_poly.pdbx_strand_id
1 'polypeptide(L)'
;IGPNKILSNMVKNNKVFSMILYGKPGIGKTSIANAIATELKMPHRFLNATINNKSDFDIAIEEAKMYGSLILIIDEIHRMNKDKQDLLLPHVESGLIVLIGLTTSNPYHKINPAIRSRCQIFELHELTEDEIIAGLKRIAKDINATVDDDAYVAMAKISSGDFRNAINLLDIATSCSSDNHVTLELLKTINSKPVFFHDKNEDGHYDVLSAFQKSIRGSDVDAAMHYLARLIEAGDLDSIYRRMSVIAYEDIGLANPSIGPKVMAAISAAELVGLPEARIPLGTVVCEMALSPKSNSAHLALDNALNDIRKGTTGNVPDHIKTSSLTYKYPHDYPNSWVEQQYLPDNLKNKKYYYPKHNKYEDGLNFVNKQMKGQK
;
A
#
# COMPACT_ATOMS: atom_id res chain seq x y z
N ILE A 1 -12.54 -5.25 -13.26
CA ILE A 1 -13.94 -5.17 -13.67
C ILE A 1 -13.95 -5.11 -15.17
N GLY A 2 -14.58 -6.01 -15.83
CA GLY A 2 -14.68 -6.08 -17.29
C GLY A 2 -15.66 -7.15 -17.68
N PRO A 3 -15.99 -7.27 -18.98
CA PRO A 3 -16.86 -8.33 -19.47
C PRO A 3 -16.32 -9.70 -19.02
N ASN A 4 -17.20 -10.54 -18.45
CA ASN A 4 -16.88 -11.87 -17.94
C ASN A 4 -15.96 -11.95 -16.69
N LYS A 5 -15.72 -10.85 -16.00
CA LYS A 5 -15.05 -10.83 -14.70
C LYS A 5 -16.04 -11.09 -13.55
N ILE A 6 -15.53 -11.44 -12.38
CA ILE A 6 -16.34 -11.88 -11.21
C ILE A 6 -17.48 -10.92 -10.88
N LEU A 7 -17.20 -9.63 -10.72
CA LEU A 7 -18.21 -8.61 -10.37
C LEU A 7 -19.27 -8.45 -11.48
N SER A 8 -18.86 -8.45 -12.74
CA SER A 8 -19.78 -8.38 -13.88
C SER A 8 -20.72 -9.60 -13.95
N ASN A 9 -20.17 -10.79 -13.69
CA ASN A 9 -20.98 -12.03 -13.68
C ASN A 9 -21.92 -12.10 -12.47
N MET A 10 -21.49 -11.58 -11.31
CA MET A 10 -22.32 -11.45 -10.11
C MET A 10 -23.57 -10.62 -10.40
N VAL A 11 -23.39 -9.43 -10.99
CA VAL A 11 -24.49 -8.52 -11.34
C VAL A 11 -25.42 -9.15 -12.40
N LYS A 12 -24.86 -9.75 -13.45
CA LYS A 12 -25.65 -10.44 -14.49
C LYS A 12 -26.52 -11.57 -13.93
N ASN A 13 -26.06 -12.23 -12.88
CA ASN A 13 -26.80 -13.33 -12.23
C ASN A 13 -27.73 -12.84 -11.11
N ASN A 14 -27.93 -11.53 -10.95
CA ASN A 14 -28.69 -10.93 -9.84
C ASN A 14 -28.27 -11.45 -8.46
N LYS A 15 -26.98 -11.70 -8.25
CA LYS A 15 -26.42 -12.15 -6.98
C LYS A 15 -25.48 -11.09 -6.44
N VAL A 16 -25.55 -10.85 -5.13
CA VAL A 16 -24.65 -9.95 -4.43
C VAL A 16 -24.18 -10.61 -3.13
N PHE A 17 -22.97 -10.32 -2.76
CA PHE A 17 -22.37 -10.76 -1.50
C PHE A 17 -21.58 -9.59 -0.89
N SER A 18 -21.36 -9.65 0.40
CA SER A 18 -20.55 -8.63 1.09
C SER A 18 -19.12 -8.64 0.59
N MET A 19 -18.58 -7.44 0.30
CA MET A 19 -17.26 -7.26 -0.28
C MET A 19 -16.54 -6.02 0.27
N ILE A 20 -15.22 -6.02 0.13
CA ILE A 20 -14.36 -4.88 0.39
C ILE A 20 -13.59 -4.57 -0.88
N LEU A 21 -13.77 -3.35 -1.40
CA LEU A 21 -13.03 -2.83 -2.53
C LEU A 21 -11.89 -1.95 -2.00
N TYR A 22 -10.64 -2.32 -2.26
CA TYR A 22 -9.51 -1.52 -1.82
C TYR A 22 -8.56 -1.17 -2.97
N GLY A 23 -7.85 -0.05 -2.82
CA GLY A 23 -6.90 0.45 -3.80
C GLY A 23 -6.75 1.96 -3.71
N LYS A 24 -5.88 2.55 -4.54
CA LYS A 24 -5.55 3.98 -4.50
C LYS A 24 -6.79 4.89 -4.63
N PRO A 25 -6.71 6.16 -4.22
CA PRO A 25 -7.76 7.15 -4.49
C PRO A 25 -8.06 7.28 -5.99
N GLY A 26 -9.25 7.74 -6.35
CA GLY A 26 -9.59 8.11 -7.73
C GLY A 26 -9.78 6.98 -8.76
N ILE A 27 -9.56 5.70 -8.38
CA ILE A 27 -9.68 4.54 -9.29
C ILE A 27 -11.11 4.03 -9.49
N GLY A 28 -12.13 4.75 -8.98
CA GLY A 28 -13.53 4.43 -9.23
C GLY A 28 -14.20 3.48 -8.22
N LYS A 29 -13.65 3.24 -7.01
CA LYS A 29 -14.27 2.38 -5.99
C LYS A 29 -15.74 2.70 -5.73
N THR A 30 -16.03 3.97 -5.46
CA THR A 30 -17.39 4.46 -5.18
C THR A 30 -18.31 4.31 -6.39
N SER A 31 -17.82 4.60 -7.58
CA SER A 31 -18.58 4.44 -8.83
C SER A 31 -18.97 2.99 -9.10
N ILE A 32 -18.05 2.06 -8.81
CA ILE A 32 -18.30 0.61 -8.93
C ILE A 32 -19.36 0.15 -7.93
N ALA A 33 -19.25 0.57 -6.66
CA ALA A 33 -20.22 0.21 -5.64
C ALA A 33 -21.64 0.71 -5.98
N ASN A 34 -21.73 1.96 -6.43
CA ASN A 34 -23.00 2.56 -6.87
C ASN A 34 -23.55 1.85 -8.11
N ALA A 35 -22.72 1.53 -9.10
CA ALA A 35 -23.14 0.80 -10.29
C ALA A 35 -23.70 -0.58 -9.93
N ILE A 36 -23.07 -1.31 -9.02
CA ILE A 36 -23.55 -2.62 -8.55
C ILE A 36 -24.92 -2.47 -7.89
N ALA A 37 -25.12 -1.49 -7.00
CA ALA A 37 -26.39 -1.27 -6.31
C ALA A 37 -27.51 -0.88 -7.29
N THR A 38 -27.21 -0.01 -8.25
CA THR A 38 -28.17 0.45 -9.26
C THR A 38 -28.59 -0.65 -10.22
N GLU A 39 -27.64 -1.42 -10.74
CA GLU A 39 -27.93 -2.51 -11.68
C GLU A 39 -28.77 -3.63 -11.03
N LEU A 40 -28.51 -3.92 -9.77
CA LEU A 40 -29.26 -4.92 -9.01
C LEU A 40 -30.64 -4.41 -8.54
N LYS A 41 -30.93 -3.11 -8.70
CA LYS A 41 -32.18 -2.46 -8.25
C LYS A 41 -32.53 -2.75 -6.79
N MET A 42 -31.52 -2.97 -5.97
CA MET A 42 -31.70 -3.22 -4.53
C MET A 42 -31.74 -1.90 -3.75
N PRO A 43 -32.51 -1.84 -2.66
CA PRO A 43 -32.39 -0.75 -1.71
C PRO A 43 -30.94 -0.61 -1.25
N HIS A 44 -30.42 0.60 -1.27
CA HIS A 44 -29.04 0.85 -0.86
C HIS A 44 -28.91 2.17 -0.11
N ARG A 45 -27.93 2.22 0.79
CA ARG A 45 -27.55 3.43 1.53
C ARG A 45 -26.04 3.60 1.47
N PHE A 46 -25.64 4.86 1.31
CA PHE A 46 -24.22 5.24 1.34
C PHE A 46 -23.91 5.93 2.68
N LEU A 47 -22.90 5.45 3.37
CA LEU A 47 -22.33 6.05 4.58
C LEU A 47 -20.85 6.28 4.43
N ASN A 48 -20.33 7.28 5.13
CA ASN A 48 -18.89 7.52 5.24
C ASN A 48 -18.46 7.34 6.70
N ALA A 49 -17.49 6.47 6.95
CA ALA A 49 -17.08 6.09 8.30
C ALA A 49 -16.54 7.26 9.13
N THR A 50 -16.06 8.34 8.49
CA THR A 50 -15.51 9.52 9.15
C THR A 50 -16.55 10.54 9.55
N ILE A 51 -17.67 10.62 8.82
CA ILE A 51 -18.68 11.67 8.99
C ILE A 51 -19.90 11.13 9.74
N ASN A 52 -20.36 9.92 9.39
CA ASN A 52 -21.58 9.35 9.93
C ASN A 52 -21.40 8.82 11.35
N ASN A 53 -22.37 9.11 12.19
CA ASN A 53 -22.38 8.70 13.59
C ASN A 53 -23.12 7.35 13.78
N LYS A 54 -23.26 6.87 15.01
CA LYS A 54 -23.90 5.59 15.32
C LYS A 54 -25.37 5.56 14.87
N SER A 55 -26.12 6.66 15.04
CA SER A 55 -27.55 6.72 14.69
C SER A 55 -27.77 6.55 13.18
N ASP A 56 -26.83 6.96 12.33
CA ASP A 56 -26.95 6.74 10.87
C ASP A 56 -26.87 5.26 10.51
N PHE A 57 -26.06 4.49 11.28
CA PHE A 57 -25.98 3.04 11.12
C PHE A 57 -27.24 2.35 11.64
N ASP A 58 -27.80 2.82 12.76
CA ASP A 58 -29.07 2.31 13.31
C ASP A 58 -30.22 2.52 12.30
N ILE A 59 -30.29 3.69 11.65
CA ILE A 59 -31.26 3.96 10.59
C ILE A 59 -31.09 2.99 9.41
N ALA A 60 -29.85 2.74 8.98
CA ALA A 60 -29.58 1.80 7.89
C ALA A 60 -30.03 0.36 8.24
N ILE A 61 -29.86 -0.04 9.50
CA ILE A 61 -30.33 -1.34 10.00
C ILE A 61 -31.86 -1.42 10.00
N GLU A 62 -32.55 -0.36 10.43
CA GLU A 62 -34.02 -0.33 10.40
C GLU A 62 -34.55 -0.34 8.96
N GLU A 63 -33.94 0.40 8.05
CA GLU A 63 -34.28 0.32 6.62
C GLU A 63 -34.08 -1.10 6.07
N ALA A 64 -32.96 -1.76 6.42
CA ALA A 64 -32.73 -3.13 6.01
C ALA A 64 -33.84 -4.08 6.51
N LYS A 65 -34.32 -3.90 7.73
CA LYS A 65 -35.45 -4.67 8.27
C LYS A 65 -36.77 -4.40 7.54
N MET A 66 -36.99 -3.14 7.13
CA MET A 66 -38.20 -2.77 6.38
C MET A 66 -38.23 -3.37 4.98
N TYR A 67 -37.08 -3.38 4.29
CA TYR A 67 -36.97 -3.88 2.92
C TYR A 67 -36.65 -5.38 2.82
N GLY A 68 -36.34 -6.03 3.94
CA GLY A 68 -35.89 -7.43 4.00
C GLY A 68 -34.42 -7.65 3.61
N SER A 69 -33.79 -6.71 2.92
CA SER A 69 -32.35 -6.65 2.68
C SER A 69 -31.93 -5.27 2.17
N LEU A 70 -30.70 -4.85 2.48
CA LEU A 70 -30.13 -3.55 2.08
C LEU A 70 -28.67 -3.71 1.67
N ILE A 71 -28.26 -3.06 0.58
CA ILE A 71 -26.85 -2.86 0.28
C ILE A 71 -26.37 -1.64 1.07
N LEU A 72 -25.42 -1.84 1.98
CA LEU A 72 -24.79 -0.77 2.74
C LEU A 72 -23.40 -0.51 2.21
N ILE A 73 -23.22 0.63 1.52
CA ILE A 73 -21.93 1.08 1.01
C ILE A 73 -21.29 1.96 2.07
N ILE A 74 -20.09 1.59 2.54
CA ILE A 74 -19.34 2.36 3.55
C ILE A 74 -18.02 2.82 2.96
N ASP A 75 -17.88 4.12 2.77
CA ASP A 75 -16.62 4.72 2.38
C ASP A 75 -15.68 4.89 3.58
N GLU A 76 -14.37 4.79 3.32
CA GLU A 76 -13.31 4.85 4.33
C GLU A 76 -13.53 3.86 5.51
N ILE A 77 -14.05 2.65 5.21
CA ILE A 77 -14.44 1.66 6.23
C ILE A 77 -13.33 1.37 7.25
N HIS A 78 -12.06 1.54 6.88
CA HIS A 78 -10.91 1.36 7.78
C HIS A 78 -10.84 2.39 8.91
N ARG A 79 -11.58 3.50 8.82
CA ARG A 79 -11.72 4.53 9.86
C ARG A 79 -12.87 4.28 10.82
N MET A 80 -13.64 3.23 10.58
CA MET A 80 -14.74 2.86 11.46
C MET A 80 -14.19 2.30 12.77
N ASN A 81 -14.66 2.84 13.90
CA ASN A 81 -14.29 2.32 15.21
C ASN A 81 -14.88 0.91 15.45
N LYS A 82 -14.33 0.20 16.43
CA LYS A 82 -14.71 -1.18 16.72
C LYS A 82 -16.19 -1.33 17.02
N ASP A 83 -16.78 -0.40 17.80
CA ASP A 83 -18.18 -0.47 18.21
C ASP A 83 -19.15 -0.41 17.02
N LYS A 84 -18.85 0.43 16.01
CA LYS A 84 -19.65 0.49 14.77
C LYS A 84 -19.47 -0.77 13.94
N GLN A 85 -18.27 -1.36 13.93
CA GLN A 85 -18.01 -2.61 13.23
C GLN A 85 -18.77 -3.78 13.88
N ASP A 86 -18.75 -3.86 15.22
CA ASP A 86 -19.44 -4.90 15.98
C ASP A 86 -20.97 -4.76 15.87
N LEU A 87 -21.49 -3.54 15.73
CA LEU A 87 -22.93 -3.28 15.49
C LEU A 87 -23.42 -3.88 14.16
N LEU A 88 -22.63 -3.80 13.11
CA LEU A 88 -22.99 -4.30 11.78
C LEU A 88 -22.86 -5.82 11.65
N LEU A 89 -22.01 -6.43 12.45
CA LEU A 89 -21.61 -7.83 12.29
C LEU A 89 -22.79 -8.80 12.28
N PRO A 90 -23.76 -8.77 13.20
CA PRO A 90 -24.91 -9.68 13.20
C PRO A 90 -25.80 -9.54 11.95
N HIS A 91 -25.89 -8.32 11.41
CA HIS A 91 -26.72 -8.03 10.23
C HIS A 91 -26.05 -8.42 8.91
N VAL A 92 -24.72 -8.40 8.87
CA VAL A 92 -23.93 -8.94 7.75
C VAL A 92 -23.96 -10.48 7.78
N GLU A 93 -23.90 -11.08 8.98
CA GLU A 93 -24.00 -12.54 9.16
C GLU A 93 -25.35 -13.10 8.73
N SER A 94 -26.42 -12.42 9.10
CA SER A 94 -27.79 -12.83 8.73
C SER A 94 -28.14 -12.58 7.26
N GLY A 95 -27.30 -11.83 6.52
CA GLY A 95 -27.59 -11.40 5.15
C GLY A 95 -28.60 -10.26 5.04
N LEU A 96 -29.04 -9.69 6.16
CA LEU A 96 -29.93 -8.53 6.19
C LEU A 96 -29.23 -7.31 5.59
N ILE A 97 -27.92 -7.16 5.84
CA ILE A 97 -27.07 -6.15 5.24
C ILE A 97 -26.05 -6.83 4.33
N VAL A 98 -26.03 -6.42 3.06
CA VAL A 98 -24.94 -6.72 2.14
C VAL A 98 -23.96 -5.56 2.19
N LEU A 99 -22.78 -5.78 2.79
CA LEU A 99 -21.79 -4.75 3.02
C LEU A 99 -20.89 -4.59 1.80
N ILE A 100 -20.77 -3.37 1.28
CA ILE A 100 -19.73 -2.97 0.31
C ILE A 100 -18.81 -1.94 0.99
N GLY A 101 -17.70 -2.41 1.53
CA GLY A 101 -16.70 -1.55 2.17
C GLY A 101 -15.71 -0.99 1.16
N LEU A 102 -15.46 0.33 1.20
CA LEU A 102 -14.47 0.99 0.34
C LEU A 102 -13.32 1.49 1.21
N THR A 103 -12.08 1.29 0.76
CA THR A 103 -10.90 1.73 1.50
C THR A 103 -9.71 2.00 0.58
N THR A 104 -8.87 2.95 0.99
CA THR A 104 -7.55 3.18 0.40
C THR A 104 -6.45 2.39 1.10
N SER A 105 -6.71 1.91 2.31
CA SER A 105 -5.75 1.15 3.13
C SER A 105 -5.86 -0.36 2.89
N ASN A 106 -4.76 -1.07 3.13
CA ASN A 106 -4.78 -2.53 3.09
C ASN A 106 -5.75 -3.10 4.14
N PRO A 107 -6.82 -3.82 3.73
CA PRO A 107 -7.87 -4.29 4.62
C PRO A 107 -7.38 -5.29 5.66
N TYR A 108 -6.29 -6.01 5.39
CA TYR A 108 -5.73 -7.02 6.30
C TYR A 108 -5.19 -6.42 7.60
N HIS A 109 -4.82 -5.15 7.60
CA HIS A 109 -4.24 -4.47 8.76
C HIS A 109 -5.21 -3.54 9.49
N LYS A 110 -6.24 -3.04 8.81
CA LYS A 110 -7.07 -1.94 9.31
C LYS A 110 -8.53 -2.31 9.58
N ILE A 111 -9.01 -3.43 9.03
CA ILE A 111 -10.41 -3.86 9.17
C ILE A 111 -10.49 -5.04 10.15
N ASN A 112 -11.50 -5.01 11.02
CA ASN A 112 -11.77 -6.08 11.98
C ASN A 112 -11.78 -7.45 11.27
N PRO A 113 -11.02 -8.44 11.77
CA PRO A 113 -10.99 -9.79 11.19
C PRO A 113 -12.39 -10.43 11.06
N ALA A 114 -13.31 -10.13 11.97
CA ALA A 114 -14.67 -10.66 11.95
C ALA A 114 -15.48 -10.16 10.74
N ILE A 115 -15.39 -8.87 10.38
CA ILE A 115 -16.00 -8.33 9.15
C ILE A 115 -15.28 -8.87 7.91
N ARG A 116 -13.95 -8.87 7.96
CA ARG A 116 -13.13 -9.31 6.83
C ARG A 116 -13.38 -10.76 6.45
N SER A 117 -13.60 -11.66 7.42
CA SER A 117 -13.90 -13.07 7.16
C SER A 117 -15.26 -13.31 6.47
N ARG A 118 -16.14 -12.31 6.49
CA ARG A 118 -17.49 -12.34 5.89
C ARG A 118 -17.58 -11.58 4.57
N CYS A 119 -16.51 -10.95 4.16
CA CYS A 119 -16.45 -10.16 2.94
C CYS A 119 -15.43 -10.75 1.96
N GLN A 120 -15.78 -10.77 0.68
CA GLN A 120 -14.81 -11.02 -0.37
C GLN A 120 -13.98 -9.76 -0.61
N ILE A 121 -12.66 -9.89 -0.61
CA ILE A 121 -11.76 -8.76 -0.81
C ILE A 121 -11.35 -8.67 -2.28
N PHE A 122 -11.51 -7.47 -2.86
CA PHE A 122 -11.09 -7.16 -4.22
C PHE A 122 -10.11 -6.00 -4.22
N GLU A 123 -8.94 -6.24 -4.78
CA GLU A 123 -7.99 -5.19 -5.09
C GLU A 123 -8.35 -4.56 -6.43
N LEU A 124 -8.44 -3.23 -6.45
CA LEU A 124 -8.61 -2.46 -7.67
C LEU A 124 -7.26 -1.81 -8.01
N HIS A 125 -6.80 -2.10 -9.21
CA HIS A 125 -5.56 -1.54 -9.72
C HIS A 125 -5.78 -0.14 -10.28
N GLU A 126 -4.70 0.61 -10.40
CA GLU A 126 -4.69 1.90 -11.08
C GLU A 126 -5.13 1.74 -12.53
N LEU A 127 -5.80 2.77 -13.01
CA LEU A 127 -6.19 2.81 -14.42
C LEU A 127 -4.96 3.09 -15.28
N THR A 128 -4.87 2.40 -16.39
CA THR A 128 -3.85 2.68 -17.42
C THR A 128 -4.15 4.00 -18.12
N GLU A 129 -3.15 4.61 -18.76
CA GLU A 129 -3.35 5.82 -19.57
C GLU A 129 -4.45 5.63 -20.63
N ASP A 130 -4.47 4.48 -21.29
CA ASP A 130 -5.49 4.17 -22.32
C ASP A 130 -6.91 4.10 -21.73
N GLU A 131 -7.05 3.52 -20.52
CA GLU A 131 -8.34 3.45 -19.83
C GLU A 131 -8.82 4.83 -19.39
N ILE A 132 -7.90 5.70 -18.94
CA ILE A 132 -8.21 7.11 -18.61
C ILE A 132 -8.62 7.87 -19.86
N ILE A 133 -7.85 7.77 -20.94
CA ILE A 133 -8.19 8.43 -22.23
C ILE A 133 -9.56 7.97 -22.72
N ALA A 134 -9.84 6.67 -22.68
CA ALA A 134 -11.13 6.15 -23.08
C ALA A 134 -12.29 6.68 -22.21
N GLY A 135 -12.05 6.86 -20.92
CA GLY A 135 -13.00 7.48 -19.99
C GLY A 135 -13.23 8.96 -20.29
N LEU A 136 -12.13 9.73 -20.45
CA LEU A 136 -12.19 11.14 -20.77
C LEU A 136 -12.91 11.42 -22.13
N LYS A 137 -12.66 10.60 -23.15
CA LYS A 137 -13.35 10.72 -24.46
C LYS A 137 -14.86 10.54 -24.33
N ARG A 138 -15.35 9.69 -23.43
CA ARG A 138 -16.78 9.54 -23.16
C ARG A 138 -17.34 10.80 -22.49
N ILE A 139 -16.66 11.28 -21.44
CA ILE A 139 -17.10 12.48 -20.71
C ILE A 139 -17.09 13.71 -21.64
N ALA A 140 -16.01 13.92 -22.40
CA ALA A 140 -15.92 15.03 -23.34
C ALA A 140 -17.08 15.03 -24.34
N LYS A 141 -17.51 13.87 -24.83
CA LYS A 141 -18.67 13.70 -25.68
C LYS A 141 -19.97 14.12 -24.97
N ASP A 142 -20.13 13.69 -23.71
CA ASP A 142 -21.35 13.99 -22.92
C ASP A 142 -21.50 15.49 -22.62
N ILE A 143 -20.35 16.19 -22.43
CA ILE A 143 -20.34 17.66 -22.19
C ILE A 143 -20.17 18.50 -23.48
N ASN A 144 -20.17 17.86 -24.64
CA ASN A 144 -19.95 18.51 -25.95
C ASN A 144 -18.62 19.31 -26.02
N ALA A 145 -17.55 18.80 -25.41
CA ALA A 145 -16.23 19.41 -25.51
C ALA A 145 -15.42 18.77 -26.64
N THR A 146 -14.65 19.62 -27.34
CA THR A 146 -13.63 19.17 -28.29
C THR A 146 -12.29 19.14 -27.59
N VAL A 147 -11.56 18.01 -27.65
CA VAL A 147 -10.29 17.86 -26.98
C VAL A 147 -9.29 17.23 -27.94
N ASP A 148 -8.11 17.84 -28.06
CA ASP A 148 -7.04 17.33 -28.92
C ASP A 148 -6.48 16.00 -28.37
N ASP A 149 -6.02 15.11 -29.25
CA ASP A 149 -5.52 13.79 -28.82
C ASP A 149 -4.28 13.89 -27.92
N ASP A 150 -3.41 14.86 -28.15
CA ASP A 150 -2.26 15.14 -27.28
C ASP A 150 -2.66 15.71 -25.91
N ALA A 151 -3.75 16.48 -25.85
CA ALA A 151 -4.33 16.95 -24.59
C ALA A 151 -4.91 15.79 -23.77
N TYR A 152 -5.57 14.79 -24.38
CA TYR A 152 -5.99 13.58 -23.68
C TYR A 152 -4.80 12.81 -23.07
N VAL A 153 -3.74 12.63 -23.85
CA VAL A 153 -2.51 11.96 -23.37
C VAL A 153 -1.89 12.74 -22.21
N ALA A 154 -1.85 14.07 -22.32
CA ALA A 154 -1.33 14.91 -21.25
C ALA A 154 -2.15 14.78 -19.97
N MET A 155 -3.48 14.86 -20.04
CA MET A 155 -4.36 14.70 -18.88
C MET A 155 -4.22 13.31 -18.24
N ALA A 156 -4.11 12.24 -19.02
CA ALA A 156 -3.92 10.89 -18.51
C ALA A 156 -2.59 10.75 -17.76
N LYS A 157 -1.50 11.31 -18.30
CA LYS A 157 -0.19 11.33 -17.63
C LYS A 157 -0.19 12.14 -16.34
N ILE A 158 -0.76 13.34 -16.36
CA ILE A 158 -0.87 14.23 -15.19
C ILE A 158 -1.65 13.56 -14.07
N SER A 159 -2.69 12.81 -14.39
CA SER A 159 -3.55 12.17 -13.42
C SER A 159 -2.93 10.93 -12.76
N SER A 160 -1.87 10.35 -13.34
CA SER A 160 -1.10 9.22 -12.75
C SER A 160 -1.99 8.09 -12.22
N GLY A 161 -3.00 7.68 -12.98
CA GLY A 161 -3.93 6.61 -12.60
C GLY A 161 -5.14 7.06 -11.78
N ASP A 162 -5.21 8.33 -11.35
CA ASP A 162 -6.36 8.91 -10.64
C ASP A 162 -7.35 9.53 -11.62
N PHE A 163 -8.44 8.82 -11.93
CA PHE A 163 -9.45 9.27 -12.88
C PHE A 163 -10.23 10.50 -12.40
N ARG A 164 -10.38 10.71 -11.09
CA ARG A 164 -11.01 11.91 -10.53
C ARG A 164 -10.19 13.15 -10.87
N ASN A 165 -8.85 13.04 -10.73
CA ASN A 165 -7.95 14.11 -11.12
C ASN A 165 -8.03 14.40 -12.63
N ALA A 166 -8.09 13.35 -13.46
CA ALA A 166 -8.25 13.50 -14.90
C ALA A 166 -9.56 14.24 -15.27
N ILE A 167 -10.67 13.89 -14.62
CA ILE A 167 -11.96 14.59 -14.82
C ILE A 167 -11.89 16.04 -14.38
N ASN A 168 -11.29 16.32 -13.22
CA ASN A 168 -11.13 17.69 -12.73
C ASN A 168 -10.29 18.55 -13.69
N LEU A 169 -9.23 17.98 -14.27
CA LEU A 169 -8.42 18.67 -15.28
C LEU A 169 -9.23 18.99 -16.53
N LEU A 170 -10.05 18.04 -17.00
CA LEU A 170 -10.94 18.27 -18.15
C LEU A 170 -11.96 19.36 -17.83
N ASP A 171 -12.58 19.34 -16.67
CA ASP A 171 -13.58 20.34 -16.23
C ASP A 171 -12.98 21.74 -16.13
N ILE A 172 -11.80 21.87 -15.52
CA ILE A 172 -11.06 23.14 -15.45
C ILE A 172 -10.69 23.61 -16.86
N ALA A 173 -10.16 22.72 -17.71
CA ALA A 173 -9.73 23.09 -19.05
C ALA A 173 -10.92 23.57 -19.94
N THR A 174 -12.04 22.86 -19.87
CA THR A 174 -13.27 23.30 -20.60
C THR A 174 -13.80 24.61 -20.05
N SER A 175 -13.76 24.81 -18.73
CA SER A 175 -14.18 26.07 -18.10
C SER A 175 -13.30 27.28 -18.48
N CYS A 176 -12.01 27.04 -18.76
CA CYS A 176 -11.05 28.06 -19.18
C CYS A 176 -11.03 28.29 -20.71
N SER A 177 -11.65 27.42 -21.47
CA SER A 177 -11.75 27.54 -22.93
C SER A 177 -12.98 28.38 -23.31
N SER A 178 -12.81 29.30 -24.28
CA SER A 178 -13.91 30.14 -24.76
C SER A 178 -14.86 29.43 -25.75
N ASP A 179 -14.41 28.33 -26.34
CA ASP A 179 -15.08 27.55 -27.39
C ASP A 179 -15.26 26.07 -27.08
N ASN A 180 -15.12 25.69 -25.82
CA ASN A 180 -15.11 24.29 -25.36
C ASN A 180 -14.04 23.44 -26.04
N HIS A 181 -12.96 24.05 -26.56
CA HIS A 181 -11.84 23.34 -27.19
C HIS A 181 -10.64 23.30 -26.26
N VAL A 182 -10.25 22.10 -25.84
CA VAL A 182 -9.12 21.84 -24.93
C VAL A 182 -7.90 21.45 -25.72
N THR A 183 -6.90 22.32 -25.70
CA THR A 183 -5.60 22.09 -26.34
C THR A 183 -4.51 21.79 -25.34
N LEU A 184 -3.39 21.21 -25.80
CA LEU A 184 -2.22 20.98 -24.96
C LEU A 184 -1.64 22.28 -24.38
N GLU A 185 -1.68 23.37 -25.14
CA GLU A 185 -1.19 24.69 -24.69
C GLU A 185 -2.03 25.25 -23.54
N LEU A 186 -3.35 25.11 -23.63
CA LEU A 186 -4.26 25.48 -22.54
C LEU A 186 -3.93 24.69 -21.26
N LEU A 187 -3.69 23.38 -21.35
CA LEU A 187 -3.30 22.55 -20.20
C LEU A 187 -1.96 22.98 -19.59
N LYS A 188 -0.98 23.37 -20.40
CA LYS A 188 0.30 23.93 -19.89
C LYS A 188 0.10 25.25 -19.16
N THR A 189 -0.85 26.08 -19.59
CA THR A 189 -1.15 27.35 -18.93
C THR A 189 -1.86 27.14 -17.59
N ILE A 190 -2.79 26.18 -17.51
CA ILE A 190 -3.53 25.84 -16.29
C ILE A 190 -2.61 25.17 -15.27
N ASN A 191 -1.72 24.31 -15.72
CA ASN A 191 -0.83 23.53 -14.88
C ASN A 191 0.58 24.15 -14.92
N SER A 192 0.81 25.20 -14.11
CA SER A 192 2.09 25.92 -14.03
C SER A 192 3.24 25.09 -13.41
N LYS A 193 2.98 23.90 -12.86
CA LYS A 193 4.04 22.95 -12.57
C LYS A 193 4.53 22.38 -13.90
N PRO A 194 5.85 22.33 -14.15
CA PRO A 194 6.35 21.61 -15.31
C PRO A 194 5.93 20.15 -15.14
N VAL A 195 4.83 19.79 -15.80
CA VAL A 195 4.58 18.40 -16.10
C VAL A 195 5.75 18.06 -17.04
N PHE A 196 6.67 17.26 -16.56
CA PHE A 196 7.67 16.69 -17.42
C PHE A 196 6.92 15.89 -18.48
N PHE A 197 6.66 16.54 -19.63
CA PHE A 197 6.23 15.88 -20.85
C PHE A 197 7.45 15.12 -21.34
N HIS A 198 7.70 14.00 -20.69
CA HIS A 198 8.82 13.16 -21.07
C HIS A 198 8.45 12.46 -22.38
N ASP A 199 9.33 12.68 -23.35
CA ASP A 199 9.33 12.02 -24.65
C ASP A 199 9.15 10.51 -24.52
N LYS A 200 8.64 9.88 -25.59
CA LYS A 200 8.38 8.44 -25.70
C LYS A 200 9.55 7.50 -25.35
N ASN A 201 10.71 8.05 -24.95
CA ASN A 201 11.96 7.35 -24.64
C ASN A 201 12.41 7.49 -23.17
N GLU A 202 11.63 8.07 -22.26
CA GLU A 202 12.06 8.18 -20.87
C GLU A 202 11.48 7.07 -20.00
N ASP A 203 12.37 6.59 -19.09
CA ASP A 203 12.11 5.53 -18.13
C ASP A 203 10.79 5.71 -17.40
N GLY A 204 9.96 4.71 -17.37
CA GLY A 204 8.72 4.74 -16.62
C GLY A 204 8.98 5.04 -15.14
N HIS A 205 7.98 5.57 -14.44
CA HIS A 205 8.07 5.91 -13.01
C HIS A 205 8.65 4.77 -12.16
N TYR A 206 8.29 3.52 -12.47
CA TYR A 206 8.83 2.33 -11.80
C TYR A 206 10.34 2.12 -12.05
N ASP A 207 10.84 2.51 -13.22
CA ASP A 207 12.26 2.42 -13.54
C ASP A 207 13.05 3.45 -12.76
N VAL A 208 12.52 4.66 -12.57
CA VAL A 208 13.15 5.70 -11.72
C VAL A 208 13.22 5.26 -10.26
N LEU A 209 12.14 4.68 -9.72
CA LEU A 209 12.12 4.10 -8.36
C LEU A 209 13.10 2.95 -8.22
N SER A 210 13.21 2.09 -9.24
CA SER A 210 14.16 0.99 -9.28
C SER A 210 15.60 1.51 -9.36
N ALA A 211 15.86 2.52 -10.18
CA ALA A 211 17.15 3.16 -10.30
C ALA A 211 17.57 3.85 -9.00
N PHE A 212 16.66 4.55 -8.33
CA PHE A 212 16.86 5.14 -7.01
C PHE A 212 17.34 4.10 -6.00
N GLN A 213 16.61 2.97 -5.86
CA GLN A 213 17.02 1.88 -4.98
C GLN A 213 18.37 1.30 -5.37
N LYS A 214 18.58 1.02 -6.66
CA LYS A 214 19.83 0.41 -7.14
C LYS A 214 21.04 1.32 -6.94
N SER A 215 20.86 2.64 -7.07
CA SER A 215 21.92 3.62 -6.83
C SER A 215 22.35 3.64 -5.36
N ILE A 216 21.39 3.65 -4.43
CA ILE A 216 21.69 3.56 -2.99
C ILE A 216 22.35 2.21 -2.66
N ARG A 217 21.82 1.11 -3.20
CA ARG A 217 22.40 -0.24 -3.04
C ARG A 217 23.81 -0.33 -3.59
N GLY A 218 24.06 0.32 -4.74
CA GLY A 218 25.36 0.40 -5.40
C GLY A 218 26.31 1.42 -4.77
N SER A 219 25.87 2.16 -3.74
CA SER A 219 26.67 3.21 -3.07
C SER A 219 27.08 4.37 -4.00
N ASP A 220 26.27 4.65 -5.02
CA ASP A 220 26.43 5.81 -5.90
C ASP A 220 25.54 6.94 -5.38
N VAL A 221 26.16 7.90 -4.68
CA VAL A 221 25.47 9.04 -4.07
C VAL A 221 24.89 9.98 -5.11
N ASP A 222 25.65 10.26 -6.17
CA ASP A 222 25.27 11.23 -7.18
C ASP A 222 24.06 10.72 -7.99
N ALA A 223 24.09 9.44 -8.38
CA ALA A 223 22.94 8.80 -9.02
C ALA A 223 21.73 8.74 -8.09
N ALA A 224 21.92 8.41 -6.80
CA ALA A 224 20.83 8.39 -5.83
C ALA A 224 20.17 9.77 -5.68
N MET A 225 20.98 10.84 -5.62
CA MET A 225 20.48 12.22 -5.56
C MET A 225 19.77 12.63 -6.84
N HIS A 226 20.27 12.25 -7.99
CA HIS A 226 19.61 12.53 -9.28
C HIS A 226 18.21 11.89 -9.34
N TYR A 227 18.11 10.60 -9.01
CA TYR A 227 16.81 9.91 -9.03
C TYR A 227 15.87 10.38 -7.91
N LEU A 228 16.40 10.75 -6.73
CA LEU A 228 15.60 11.39 -5.68
C LEU A 228 15.00 12.71 -6.19
N ALA A 229 15.80 13.56 -6.84
CA ALA A 229 15.33 14.82 -7.40
C ALA A 229 14.22 14.60 -8.44
N ARG A 230 14.39 13.63 -9.36
CA ARG A 230 13.33 13.27 -10.33
C ARG A 230 12.02 12.86 -9.65
N LEU A 231 12.09 12.06 -8.58
CA LEU A 231 10.91 11.61 -7.83
C LEU A 231 10.26 12.76 -7.05
N ILE A 232 11.04 13.68 -6.48
CA ILE A 232 10.54 14.88 -5.80
C ILE A 232 9.81 15.81 -6.78
N GLU A 233 10.39 16.06 -7.96
CA GLU A 233 9.76 16.86 -9.00
C GLU A 233 8.47 16.22 -9.55
N ALA A 234 8.40 14.87 -9.56
CA ALA A 234 7.18 14.15 -9.87
C ALA A 234 6.11 14.23 -8.75
N GLY A 235 6.47 14.76 -7.56
CA GLY A 235 5.55 14.90 -6.42
C GLY A 235 5.21 13.61 -5.70
N ASP A 236 5.87 12.49 -6.00
CA ASP A 236 5.57 11.17 -5.43
C ASP A 236 6.38 10.90 -4.15
N LEU A 237 6.09 11.69 -3.11
CA LEU A 237 6.73 11.52 -1.79
C LEU A 237 6.41 10.17 -1.14
N ASP A 238 5.21 9.64 -1.32
CA ASP A 238 4.79 8.35 -0.74
C ASP A 238 5.65 7.18 -1.23
N SER A 239 5.95 7.14 -2.53
CA SER A 239 6.83 6.11 -3.09
C SER A 239 8.28 6.28 -2.63
N ILE A 240 8.76 7.52 -2.50
CA ILE A 240 10.07 7.81 -1.92
C ILE A 240 10.15 7.26 -0.49
N TYR A 241 9.20 7.61 0.38
CA TYR A 241 9.17 7.19 1.79
C TYR A 241 9.15 5.68 1.94
N ARG A 242 8.26 5.02 1.19
CA ARG A 242 8.17 3.57 1.18
C ARG A 242 9.47 2.91 0.72
N ARG A 243 10.06 3.42 -0.36
CA ARG A 243 11.29 2.86 -0.92
C ARG A 243 12.48 3.05 0.01
N MET A 244 12.65 4.23 0.61
CA MET A 244 13.71 4.50 1.59
C MET A 244 13.59 3.58 2.81
N SER A 245 12.37 3.38 3.33
CA SER A 245 12.11 2.47 4.44
C SER A 245 12.53 1.03 4.09
N VAL A 246 12.18 0.55 2.90
CA VAL A 246 12.58 -0.80 2.45
C VAL A 246 14.12 -0.91 2.37
N ILE A 247 14.78 0.04 1.68
CA ILE A 247 16.24 0.02 1.51
C ILE A 247 16.98 0.03 2.85
N ALA A 248 16.49 0.80 3.83
CA ALA A 248 17.12 0.91 5.14
C ALA A 248 17.23 -0.44 5.87
N TYR A 249 16.23 -1.32 5.71
CA TYR A 249 16.20 -2.62 6.37
C TYR A 249 16.60 -3.79 5.46
N GLU A 250 16.34 -3.70 4.16
CA GLU A 250 16.66 -4.74 3.19
C GLU A 250 18.12 -4.71 2.77
N ASP A 251 18.62 -3.53 2.36
CA ASP A 251 19.94 -3.39 1.73
C ASP A 251 21.04 -2.97 2.72
N ILE A 252 20.73 -2.07 3.65
CA ILE A 252 21.69 -1.58 4.65
C ILE A 252 21.63 -2.47 5.91
N GLY A 253 20.44 -2.69 6.45
CA GLY A 253 20.18 -3.66 7.51
C GLY A 253 21.17 -3.60 8.67
N LEU A 254 21.74 -4.75 9.00
CA LEU A 254 22.69 -4.89 10.12
C LEU A 254 24.06 -4.25 9.87
N ALA A 255 24.37 -3.78 8.68
CA ALA A 255 25.63 -3.08 8.44
C ALA A 255 25.65 -1.67 9.06
N ASN A 256 24.47 -1.00 9.13
CA ASN A 256 24.26 0.26 9.85
C ASN A 256 22.86 0.28 10.46
N PRO A 257 22.62 -0.33 11.65
CA PRO A 257 21.28 -0.40 12.22
C PRO A 257 20.70 0.94 12.64
N SER A 258 21.53 1.99 12.76
CA SER A 258 21.05 3.34 13.08
C SER A 258 20.31 4.00 11.93
N ILE A 259 20.43 3.49 10.70
CA ILE A 259 19.85 4.14 9.51
C ILE A 259 18.32 4.05 9.48
N GLY A 260 17.73 2.97 9.94
CA GLY A 260 16.27 2.79 9.98
C GLY A 260 15.57 3.91 10.76
N PRO A 261 15.91 4.13 12.05
CA PRO A 261 15.37 5.26 12.82
C PRO A 261 15.63 6.63 12.18
N LYS A 262 16.80 6.85 11.57
CA LYS A 262 17.11 8.11 10.88
C LYS A 262 16.24 8.34 9.65
N VAL A 263 15.99 7.30 8.87
CA VAL A 263 15.06 7.36 7.73
C VAL A 263 13.67 7.73 8.19
N MET A 264 13.16 7.11 9.25
CA MET A 264 11.83 7.45 9.81
C MET A 264 11.78 8.88 10.32
N ALA A 265 12.82 9.36 10.99
CA ALA A 265 12.91 10.75 11.44
C ALA A 265 12.93 11.74 10.26
N ALA A 266 13.68 11.42 9.19
CA ALA A 266 13.73 12.26 8.00
C ALA A 266 12.39 12.29 7.24
N ILE A 267 11.68 11.16 7.17
CA ILE A 267 10.32 11.08 6.60
C ILE A 267 9.37 11.97 7.42
N SER A 268 9.36 11.82 8.74
CA SER A 268 8.49 12.63 9.62
C SER A 268 8.79 14.13 9.52
N ALA A 269 10.05 14.51 9.40
CA ALA A 269 10.45 15.90 9.16
C ALA A 269 9.98 16.40 7.79
N ALA A 270 10.10 15.57 6.74
CA ALA A 270 9.66 15.91 5.40
C ALA A 270 8.12 16.08 5.32
N GLU A 271 7.37 15.22 6.00
CA GLU A 271 5.90 15.34 6.13
C GLU A 271 5.49 16.61 6.88
N LEU A 272 6.23 16.97 7.91
CA LEU A 272 5.94 18.17 8.73
C LEU A 272 6.14 19.46 7.94
N VAL A 273 7.23 19.57 7.16
CA VAL A 273 7.57 20.82 6.47
C VAL A 273 6.96 20.91 5.07
N GLY A 274 6.70 19.79 4.42
CA GLY A 274 6.19 19.73 3.04
C GLY A 274 7.21 20.21 2.00
N LEU A 275 6.80 20.18 0.73
CA LEU A 275 7.59 20.73 -0.38
C LEU A 275 7.47 22.26 -0.42
N PRO A 276 8.55 23.00 -0.74
CA PRO A 276 9.83 22.49 -1.26
C PRO A 276 10.87 22.08 -0.20
N GLU A 277 10.66 22.33 1.09
CA GLU A 277 11.63 22.10 2.16
C GLU A 277 11.86 20.60 2.47
N ALA A 278 10.90 19.74 2.20
CA ALA A 278 11.01 18.29 2.40
C ALA A 278 12.25 17.66 1.73
N ARG A 279 12.76 18.30 0.66
CA ARG A 279 14.00 17.86 -0.03
C ARG A 279 15.23 17.86 0.89
N ILE A 280 15.26 18.73 1.92
CA ILE A 280 16.42 18.89 2.80
C ILE A 280 16.64 17.66 3.69
N PRO A 281 15.67 17.24 4.54
CA PRO A 281 15.84 16.02 5.34
C PRO A 281 15.98 14.76 4.48
N LEU A 282 15.26 14.68 3.35
CA LEU A 282 15.36 13.53 2.44
C LEU A 282 16.74 13.42 1.80
N GLY A 283 17.29 14.51 1.25
CA GLY A 283 18.62 14.54 0.68
C GLY A 283 19.71 14.15 1.68
N THR A 284 19.61 14.69 2.91
CA THR A 284 20.57 14.40 3.98
C THR A 284 20.62 12.90 4.29
N VAL A 285 19.47 12.27 4.50
CA VAL A 285 19.45 10.84 4.87
C VAL A 285 19.79 9.93 3.69
N VAL A 286 19.43 10.30 2.45
CA VAL A 286 19.78 9.53 1.24
C VAL A 286 21.28 9.52 1.03
N CYS A 287 21.99 10.61 1.26
CA CYS A 287 23.47 10.62 1.27
C CYS A 287 24.01 9.59 2.27
N GLU A 288 23.53 9.59 3.52
CA GLU A 288 24.00 8.63 4.52
C GLU A 288 23.63 7.19 4.15
N MET A 289 22.44 6.96 3.57
CA MET A 289 22.04 5.64 3.07
C MET A 289 22.96 5.13 1.98
N ALA A 290 23.28 5.96 1.01
CA ALA A 290 24.16 5.59 -0.10
C ALA A 290 25.59 5.29 0.38
N LEU A 291 26.12 6.07 1.31
CA LEU A 291 27.44 5.90 1.89
C LEU A 291 27.54 4.81 2.96
N SER A 292 26.42 4.34 3.49
CA SER A 292 26.40 3.26 4.49
C SER A 292 26.91 1.95 3.89
N PRO A 293 27.61 1.11 4.68
CA PRO A 293 27.87 -0.27 4.29
C PRO A 293 26.56 -1.03 4.11
N LYS A 294 26.58 -2.10 3.33
CA LYS A 294 25.38 -2.85 2.93
C LYS A 294 25.39 -4.27 3.51
N SER A 295 24.28 -4.71 4.06
CA SER A 295 24.06 -6.10 4.46
C SER A 295 22.59 -6.48 4.36
N ASN A 296 22.30 -7.45 3.54
CA ASN A 296 20.98 -8.08 3.44
C ASN A 296 20.87 -9.40 4.21
N SER A 297 21.80 -9.66 5.15
CA SER A 297 21.88 -10.93 5.88
C SER A 297 20.60 -11.28 6.63
N ALA A 298 19.99 -10.32 7.32
CA ALA A 298 18.75 -10.51 8.08
C ALA A 298 17.55 -10.75 7.15
N HIS A 299 17.43 -10.00 6.05
CA HIS A 299 16.40 -10.19 5.03
C HIS A 299 16.48 -11.59 4.42
N LEU A 300 17.65 -11.99 3.94
CA LEU A 300 17.86 -13.32 3.38
C LEU A 300 17.58 -14.45 4.38
N ALA A 301 17.89 -14.25 5.66
CA ALA A 301 17.60 -15.24 6.70
C ALA A 301 16.10 -15.49 6.83
N LEU A 302 15.29 -14.43 6.86
CA LEU A 302 13.83 -14.55 6.92
C LEU A 302 13.25 -15.16 5.63
N ASP A 303 13.73 -14.74 4.46
CA ASP A 303 13.28 -15.27 3.17
C ASP A 303 13.54 -16.78 3.04
N ASN A 304 14.72 -17.23 3.47
CA ASN A 304 15.05 -18.64 3.49
C ASN A 304 14.13 -19.44 4.42
N ALA A 305 13.80 -18.90 5.60
CA ALA A 305 12.85 -19.52 6.51
C ALA A 305 11.43 -19.55 5.91
N LEU A 306 10.97 -18.47 5.29
CA LEU A 306 9.68 -18.41 4.60
C LEU A 306 9.60 -19.41 3.44
N ASN A 307 10.68 -19.59 2.68
CA ASN A 307 10.74 -20.55 1.60
C ASN A 307 10.62 -22.01 2.10
N ASP A 308 11.24 -22.33 3.22
CA ASP A 308 11.10 -23.66 3.83
C ASP A 308 9.64 -23.91 4.27
N ILE A 309 9.01 -22.93 4.92
CA ILE A 309 7.60 -23.01 5.32
C ILE A 309 6.67 -23.18 4.10
N ARG A 310 6.87 -22.41 3.05
CA ARG A 310 6.08 -22.50 1.81
C ARG A 310 6.24 -23.85 1.11
N LYS A 311 7.36 -24.53 1.29
CA LYS A 311 7.61 -25.89 0.81
C LYS A 311 7.05 -26.98 1.74
N GLY A 312 6.36 -26.58 2.81
CA GLY A 312 5.78 -27.51 3.77
C GLY A 312 6.76 -28.01 4.86
N THR A 313 7.97 -27.45 4.92
CA THR A 313 8.98 -27.84 5.90
C THR A 313 8.84 -26.97 7.15
N THR A 314 7.83 -27.25 7.99
CA THR A 314 7.56 -26.46 9.20
C THR A 314 8.05 -27.14 10.47
N GLY A 315 7.76 -28.44 10.65
CA GLY A 315 8.04 -29.19 11.88
C GLY A 315 7.17 -28.77 13.08
N ASN A 316 7.21 -29.57 14.13
CA ASN A 316 6.52 -29.29 15.38
C ASN A 316 7.43 -28.49 16.33
N VAL A 317 6.84 -27.59 17.10
CA VAL A 317 7.56 -26.88 18.16
C VAL A 317 8.06 -27.89 19.18
N PRO A 318 9.37 -27.89 19.55
CA PRO A 318 9.92 -28.78 20.58
C PRO A 318 9.15 -28.65 21.88
N ASP A 319 8.88 -29.81 22.57
CA ASP A 319 8.00 -29.82 23.73
C ASP A 319 8.54 -28.97 24.91
N HIS A 320 9.85 -28.90 25.09
CA HIS A 320 10.46 -28.12 26.18
C HIS A 320 10.35 -26.58 25.99
N ILE A 321 10.00 -26.06 24.79
CA ILE A 321 9.76 -24.61 24.57
C ILE A 321 8.29 -24.28 24.34
N LYS A 322 7.37 -25.24 24.47
CA LYS A 322 5.93 -24.96 24.44
C LYS A 322 5.50 -24.17 25.68
N THR A 323 4.44 -23.39 25.56
CA THR A 323 3.93 -22.52 26.65
C THR A 323 3.63 -23.28 27.95
N SER A 324 3.23 -24.55 27.87
CA SER A 324 2.90 -25.39 29.00
C SER A 324 4.12 -26.21 29.56
N SER A 325 5.31 -25.97 29.04
CA SER A 325 6.48 -26.81 29.41
C SER A 325 7.03 -26.45 30.78
N LEU A 326 7.28 -27.47 31.60
CA LEU A 326 7.99 -27.35 32.86
C LEU A 326 9.49 -27.65 32.73
N THR A 327 9.96 -28.05 31.54
CA THR A 327 11.33 -28.42 31.26
C THR A 327 12.15 -27.40 30.52
N TYR A 328 11.56 -26.20 30.27
CA TYR A 328 12.27 -25.10 29.66
C TYR A 328 13.39 -24.58 30.56
N LYS A 329 14.58 -24.50 30.00
CA LYS A 329 15.74 -23.92 30.69
C LYS A 329 15.73 -22.41 30.42
N TYR A 330 15.45 -21.60 31.45
CA TYR A 330 15.41 -20.14 31.32
C TYR A 330 16.85 -19.59 31.28
N PRO A 331 17.29 -18.96 30.16
CA PRO A 331 18.69 -18.58 29.99
C PRO A 331 19.22 -17.62 31.06
N HIS A 332 18.39 -16.76 31.63
CA HIS A 332 18.80 -15.79 32.66
C HIS A 332 19.18 -16.46 34.00
N ASP A 333 18.80 -17.73 34.21
CA ASP A 333 19.22 -18.50 35.41
C ASP A 333 20.61 -19.11 35.25
N TYR A 334 21.26 -18.94 34.08
CA TYR A 334 22.55 -19.54 33.77
C TYR A 334 23.64 -18.47 33.54
N PRO A 335 24.92 -18.82 33.71
CA PRO A 335 26.04 -17.93 33.45
C PRO A 335 25.97 -17.35 32.03
N ASN A 336 26.32 -16.07 31.89
CA ASN A 336 26.25 -15.29 30.64
C ASN A 336 24.86 -15.25 30.03
N SER A 337 23.80 -15.53 30.80
CA SER A 337 22.40 -15.59 30.31
C SER A 337 22.26 -16.49 29.08
N TRP A 338 22.98 -17.62 29.08
CA TRP A 338 22.96 -18.60 27.99
C TRP A 338 23.01 -20.03 28.51
N VAL A 339 22.25 -20.90 27.86
CA VAL A 339 22.25 -22.34 28.10
C VAL A 339 22.01 -23.09 26.80
N GLU A 340 22.71 -24.21 26.63
CA GLU A 340 22.53 -25.05 25.46
C GLU A 340 21.18 -25.76 25.53
N GLN A 341 20.30 -25.44 24.56
CA GLN A 341 19.07 -26.17 24.32
C GLN A 341 18.63 -25.99 22.85
N GLN A 342 17.82 -26.91 22.35
CA GLN A 342 17.33 -26.87 20.99
C GLN A 342 16.11 -25.96 20.88
N TYR A 343 16.09 -25.06 19.92
CA TYR A 343 14.97 -24.16 19.65
C TYR A 343 14.24 -24.47 18.34
N LEU A 344 14.96 -24.97 17.34
CA LEU A 344 14.33 -25.36 16.06
C LEU A 344 13.63 -26.73 16.21
N PRO A 345 12.59 -26.97 15.38
CA PRO A 345 11.98 -28.30 15.24
C PRO A 345 13.01 -29.39 14.93
N ASP A 346 12.73 -30.64 15.33
CA ASP A 346 13.66 -31.75 15.16
C ASP A 346 14.12 -31.98 13.73
N ASN A 347 13.20 -31.82 12.76
CA ASN A 347 13.51 -31.94 11.34
C ASN A 347 14.35 -30.77 10.81
N LEU A 348 14.50 -29.67 11.58
CA LEU A 348 15.23 -28.46 11.24
C LEU A 348 16.41 -28.19 12.19
N LYS A 349 16.72 -29.08 13.13
CA LYS A 349 17.71 -28.84 14.19
C LYS A 349 19.09 -28.39 13.70
N ASN A 350 19.51 -28.83 12.52
CA ASN A 350 20.77 -28.47 11.89
C ASN A 350 20.69 -27.35 10.88
N LYS A 351 19.47 -26.76 10.70
CA LYS A 351 19.25 -25.70 9.71
C LYS A 351 19.88 -24.40 10.22
N LYS A 352 20.50 -23.68 9.31
CA LYS A 352 21.00 -22.33 9.54
C LYS A 352 20.37 -21.39 8.51
N TYR A 353 19.77 -20.32 8.99
CA TYR A 353 19.15 -19.29 8.15
C TYR A 353 19.99 -18.03 8.09
N TYR A 354 20.53 -17.60 9.22
CA TYR A 354 21.32 -16.37 9.32
C TYR A 354 22.79 -16.64 9.02
N TYR A 355 23.30 -15.98 7.99
CA TYR A 355 24.71 -15.98 7.59
C TYR A 355 25.19 -14.53 7.62
N PRO A 356 25.97 -14.13 8.64
CA PRO A 356 26.45 -12.77 8.77
C PRO A 356 27.35 -12.39 7.60
N LYS A 357 27.31 -11.12 7.23
CA LYS A 357 28.28 -10.55 6.32
C LYS A 357 29.41 -9.88 7.09
N HIS A 358 30.59 -9.81 6.48
CA HIS A 358 31.76 -9.18 7.10
C HIS A 358 31.60 -7.66 7.07
N ASN A 359 31.15 -7.09 8.17
CA ASN A 359 31.13 -5.66 8.47
C ASN A 359 31.29 -5.45 9.97
N LYS A 360 31.71 -4.23 10.35
CA LYS A 360 32.03 -3.89 11.74
C LYS A 360 30.94 -4.27 12.75
N TYR A 361 29.67 -4.07 12.41
CA TYR A 361 28.56 -4.30 13.34
C TYR A 361 28.23 -5.80 13.47
N GLU A 362 28.09 -6.51 12.35
CA GLU A 362 27.79 -7.95 12.38
C GLU A 362 28.94 -8.77 12.97
N ASP A 363 30.18 -8.40 12.66
CA ASP A 363 31.35 -9.03 13.26
C ASP A 363 31.37 -8.83 14.79
N GLY A 364 31.03 -7.62 15.25
CA GLY A 364 30.88 -7.33 16.69
C GLY A 364 29.77 -8.16 17.35
N LEU A 365 28.59 -8.26 16.73
CA LEU A 365 27.49 -9.08 17.24
C LEU A 365 27.87 -10.56 17.30
N ASN A 366 28.54 -11.07 16.28
CA ASN A 366 29.00 -12.47 16.25
C ASN A 366 30.06 -12.75 17.30
N PHE A 367 30.99 -11.84 17.52
CA PHE A 367 31.99 -11.96 18.55
C PHE A 367 31.33 -12.06 19.94
N VAL A 368 30.44 -11.13 20.27
CA VAL A 368 29.71 -11.15 21.55
C VAL A 368 28.89 -12.43 21.70
N ASN A 369 28.20 -12.90 20.65
CA ASN A 369 27.41 -14.12 20.67
C ASN A 369 28.30 -15.37 20.93
N LYS A 370 29.47 -15.44 20.29
CA LYS A 370 30.42 -16.52 20.53
C LYS A 370 30.93 -16.51 21.97
N GLN A 371 31.29 -15.35 22.52
CA GLN A 371 31.72 -15.22 23.92
C GLN A 371 30.61 -15.68 24.88
N MET A 372 29.36 -15.27 24.69
CA MET A 372 28.22 -15.71 25.49
C MET A 372 28.12 -17.25 25.52
N LYS A 373 28.37 -17.91 24.38
CA LYS A 373 28.30 -19.36 24.22
C LYS A 373 29.56 -20.10 24.66
N GLY A 374 30.58 -19.40 25.16
CA GLY A 374 31.86 -20.00 25.51
C GLY A 374 32.63 -20.57 24.31
N GLN A 375 32.31 -20.11 23.10
CA GLN A 375 32.98 -20.53 21.87
C GLN A 375 34.16 -19.57 21.58
N LYS A 376 35.32 -20.11 21.27
CA LYS A 376 36.51 -19.33 20.89
C LYS A 376 36.46 -18.86 19.45
#